data_1399577934a6c3dfc0807e445995afa6
#
_entry.id   1399577934a6c3dfc0807e445995afa6
#
_cell.length_a   1.000
_cell.length_b   1.000
_cell.length_c   1.000
_cell.angle_alpha   90.00
_cell.angle_beta   90.00
_cell.angle_gamma   90.00
#
_symmetry.space_group_name_H-M   'P 1'
#
loop_
_entity.id
_entity.type
_entity.pdbx_description
1 polymer ?
#
loop_
_entity_poly.entity_id
_entity_poly.type
_entity_poly.pdbx_seq_one_letter_code
_entity_poly.pdbx_strand_id
1 'polypeptide(L)'
;MGEENVKWYILHTYSGYENMVKDNLELVFKKNDCIDRLREIVIPMEDVVEEKANGKRKIVQRRLMPTYVFIKMDYDNSMWHMITNTRGVTGFDGRHGRPLPLTDDEVKRLHLEK
;
A
#
# COMPACT_ATOMS: atom_id res chain seq x y z
N MET A 1 17.36 15.64 -4.09
CA MET A 1 16.34 14.89 -4.81
C MET A 1 16.54 13.40 -4.65
N GLY A 2 15.75 12.63 -5.29
CA GLY A 2 15.91 11.20 -5.32
C GLY A 2 15.49 10.52 -4.05
N GLU A 3 16.30 9.61 -3.58
CA GLU A 3 15.90 8.67 -2.54
C GLU A 3 15.62 9.33 -1.18
N GLU A 4 16.13 10.50 -0.94
CA GLU A 4 15.92 11.19 0.35
C GLU A 4 14.45 11.51 0.61
N ASN A 5 13.70 11.76 -0.46
CA ASN A 5 12.29 12.13 -0.34
C ASN A 5 11.35 10.95 -0.56
N VAL A 6 11.90 9.78 -0.83
CA VAL A 6 11.11 8.58 -1.07
C VAL A 6 10.83 7.92 0.28
N LYS A 7 9.56 7.82 0.61
CA LYS A 7 9.12 7.27 1.91
C LYS A 7 7.96 6.33 1.72
N TRP A 8 7.70 5.54 2.75
CA TRP A 8 6.55 4.65 2.78
C TRP A 8 5.36 5.34 3.44
N TYR A 9 4.18 5.13 2.87
CA TYR A 9 2.93 5.67 3.38
C TYR A 9 1.90 4.57 3.45
N ILE A 10 0.89 4.76 4.28
CA ILE A 10 -0.22 3.82 4.39
C ILE A 10 -1.45 4.44 3.75
N LEU A 11 -2.05 3.70 2.81
CA LEU A 11 -3.35 4.05 2.24
C LEU A 11 -4.39 3.10 2.79
N HIS A 12 -5.57 3.63 3.08
CA HIS A 12 -6.72 2.84 3.43
C HIS A 12 -7.60 2.65 2.19
N THR A 13 -8.18 1.46 2.08
CA THR A 13 -9.05 1.11 0.97
C THR A 13 -10.34 0.50 1.50
N TYR A 14 -11.32 0.35 0.61
CA TYR A 14 -12.46 -0.50 0.95
C TYR A 14 -11.99 -1.95 0.98
N SER A 15 -12.64 -2.74 1.83
CA SER A 15 -12.31 -4.16 1.96
C SER A 15 -12.49 -4.88 0.64
N GLY A 16 -11.49 -5.66 0.24
CA GLY A 16 -11.52 -6.40 -1.02
C GLY A 16 -11.05 -5.61 -2.22
N TYR A 17 -10.76 -4.32 -2.07
CA TYR A 17 -10.35 -3.46 -3.18
C TYR A 17 -8.84 -3.28 -3.26
N GLU A 18 -8.08 -3.95 -2.43
CA GLU A 18 -6.63 -3.73 -2.32
C GLU A 18 -5.90 -3.93 -3.66
N ASN A 19 -6.19 -5.02 -4.36
CA ASN A 19 -5.55 -5.28 -5.66
C ASN A 19 -5.97 -4.28 -6.72
N MET A 20 -7.25 -3.92 -6.72
CA MET A 20 -7.77 -2.92 -7.65
C MET A 20 -7.11 -1.57 -7.42
N VAL A 21 -6.94 -1.19 -6.16
CA VAL A 21 -6.29 0.08 -5.80
C VAL A 21 -4.86 0.09 -6.30
N LYS A 22 -4.13 -1.01 -6.12
CA LYS A 22 -2.76 -1.09 -6.62
C LYS A 22 -2.69 -0.84 -8.12
N ASP A 23 -3.54 -1.53 -8.88
CA ASP A 23 -3.57 -1.39 -10.34
C ASP A 23 -3.99 0.02 -10.75
N ASN A 24 -5.00 0.56 -10.09
CA ASN A 24 -5.52 1.89 -10.39
C ASN A 24 -4.50 2.98 -10.08
N LEU A 25 -3.74 2.83 -8.98
CA LEU A 25 -2.70 3.78 -8.64
C LEU A 25 -1.61 3.80 -9.71
N GLU A 26 -1.19 2.64 -10.18
CA GLU A 26 -0.18 2.58 -11.23
C GLU A 26 -0.65 3.32 -12.49
N LEU A 27 -1.91 3.11 -12.87
CA LEU A 27 -2.50 3.79 -14.03
C LEU A 27 -2.58 5.31 -13.82
N VAL A 28 -3.00 5.73 -12.63
CA VAL A 28 -3.15 7.16 -12.31
C VAL A 28 -1.79 7.85 -12.35
N PHE A 29 -0.76 7.22 -11.79
CA PHE A 29 0.59 7.78 -11.83
C PHE A 29 1.11 7.90 -13.27
N LYS A 30 0.82 6.92 -14.11
CA LYS A 30 1.20 6.97 -15.53
C LYS A 30 0.47 8.08 -16.26
N LYS A 31 -0.83 8.21 -16.03
CA LYS A 31 -1.65 9.23 -16.68
C LYS A 31 -1.20 10.64 -16.34
N ASN A 32 -0.65 10.84 -15.16
CA ASN A 32 -0.22 12.14 -14.69
C ASN A 32 1.28 12.36 -14.87
N ASP A 33 1.94 11.51 -15.66
CA ASP A 33 3.37 11.61 -15.99
C ASP A 33 4.27 11.64 -14.76
N CYS A 34 3.88 10.92 -13.71
CA CYS A 34 4.68 10.85 -12.48
C CYS A 34 4.95 9.43 -12.01
N ILE A 35 4.94 8.48 -12.95
CA ILE A 35 5.19 7.07 -12.61
C ILE A 35 6.59 6.86 -12.01
N ASP A 36 7.53 7.71 -12.36
CA ASP A 36 8.89 7.67 -11.82
C ASP A 36 8.95 8.00 -10.31
N ARG A 37 7.92 8.64 -9.80
CA ARG A 37 7.82 8.94 -8.37
C ARG A 37 7.25 7.78 -7.56
N LEU A 38 6.61 6.83 -8.23
CA LEU A 38 6.09 5.63 -7.59
C LEU A 38 7.14 4.54 -7.62
N ARG A 39 7.52 4.02 -6.46
CA ARG A 39 8.59 3.02 -6.36
C ARG A 39 8.05 1.63 -6.12
N GLU A 40 7.10 1.50 -5.20
CA GLU A 40 6.59 0.18 -4.85
C GLU A 40 5.22 0.31 -4.18
N ILE A 41 4.37 -0.69 -4.40
CA ILE A 41 3.09 -0.82 -3.69
C ILE A 41 3.05 -2.24 -3.13
N VAL A 42 2.80 -2.34 -1.83
CA VAL A 42 2.77 -3.62 -1.14
C VAL A 42 1.42 -3.82 -0.48
N ILE A 43 0.81 -4.96 -0.76
CA ILE A 43 -0.39 -5.42 -0.06
C ILE A 43 0.10 -6.47 0.93
N PRO A 44 0.06 -6.19 2.24
CA PRO A 44 0.63 -7.12 3.22
C PRO A 44 -0.12 -8.45 3.24
N MET A 45 0.62 -9.54 3.09
CA MET A 45 0.08 -10.89 3.05
C MET A 45 0.84 -11.77 4.02
N GLU A 46 0.19 -12.80 4.52
CA GLU A 46 0.84 -13.82 5.34
C GLU A 46 0.44 -15.20 4.87
N ASP A 47 1.32 -16.17 5.10
CA ASP A 47 1.03 -17.57 4.81
C ASP A 47 0.38 -18.18 6.05
N VAL A 48 -0.77 -18.82 5.85
CA VAL A 48 -1.51 -19.45 6.93
C VAL A 48 -1.75 -20.91 6.57
N VAL A 49 -1.53 -21.79 7.52
CA VAL A 49 -1.81 -23.22 7.34
C VAL A 49 -3.29 -23.45 7.63
N GLU A 50 -4.00 -23.97 6.63
CA GLU A 50 -5.41 -24.28 6.74
C GLU A 50 -5.58 -25.79 6.80
N GLU A 51 -6.26 -26.27 7.83
CA GLU A 51 -6.49 -27.69 8.02
C GLU A 51 -7.83 -28.07 7.40
N LYS A 52 -7.80 -29.09 6.53
CA LYS A 52 -9.01 -29.57 5.87
C LYS A 52 -9.63 -30.71 6.64
N ALA A 53 -10.92 -30.95 6.40
CA ALA A 53 -11.69 -31.98 7.10
C ALA A 53 -11.09 -33.39 6.95
N ASN A 54 -10.35 -33.64 5.86
CA ASN A 54 -9.73 -34.94 5.60
C ASN A 54 -8.34 -35.08 6.24
N GLY A 55 -7.96 -34.15 7.10
CA GLY A 55 -6.66 -34.17 7.76
C GLY A 55 -5.51 -33.60 6.95
N LYS A 56 -5.76 -33.18 5.74
CA LYS A 56 -4.72 -32.56 4.90
C LYS A 56 -4.56 -31.10 5.27
N ARG A 57 -3.33 -30.60 5.10
CA ARG A 57 -3.01 -29.20 5.35
C ARG A 57 -2.71 -28.51 4.02
N LYS A 58 -3.12 -27.26 3.94
CA LYS A 58 -2.88 -26.41 2.78
C LYS A 58 -2.36 -25.07 3.24
N ILE A 59 -1.34 -24.56 2.55
CA ILE A 59 -0.84 -23.21 2.80
C ILE A 59 -1.64 -22.26 1.92
N VAL A 60 -2.29 -21.29 2.55
CA VAL A 60 -3.04 -20.26 1.83
C VAL A 60 -2.51 -18.90 2.24
N GLN A 61 -2.61 -17.95 1.32
CA GLN A 61 -2.24 -16.57 1.62
C GLN A 61 -3.46 -15.80 2.09
N ARG A 62 -3.26 -15.02 3.13
CA ARG A 62 -4.28 -14.14 3.69
C ARG A 62 -3.74 -12.72 3.75
N ARG A 63 -4.62 -11.73 3.61
CA ARG A 63 -4.22 -10.36 3.85
C ARG A 63 -3.92 -10.20 5.34
N LEU A 64 -2.70 -9.75 5.63
CA LEU A 64 -2.26 -9.52 7.00
C LEU A 64 -3.01 -8.35 7.62
N MET A 65 -3.19 -7.28 6.85
CA MET A 65 -3.89 -6.07 7.29
C MET A 65 -4.91 -5.67 6.23
N PRO A 66 -6.14 -6.23 6.32
CA PRO A 66 -7.18 -5.88 5.35
C PRO A 66 -7.45 -4.39 5.33
N THR A 67 -7.73 -3.84 4.16
CA THR A 67 -7.96 -2.43 3.89
C THR A 67 -6.71 -1.54 3.95
N TYR A 68 -5.53 -2.12 4.16
CA TYR A 68 -4.27 -1.38 4.18
C TYR A 68 -3.46 -1.70 2.93
N VAL A 69 -2.88 -0.65 2.37
CA VAL A 69 -1.93 -0.76 1.25
C VAL A 69 -0.74 0.12 1.57
N PHE A 70 0.46 -0.44 1.49
CA PHE A 70 1.69 0.33 1.71
C PHE A 70 2.21 0.82 0.37
N ILE A 71 2.51 2.10 0.28
CA ILE A 71 3.00 2.72 -0.95
C ILE A 71 4.31 3.45 -0.67
N LYS A 72 5.33 3.12 -1.47
CA LYS A 72 6.63 3.79 -1.42
C LYS A 72 6.70 4.76 -2.59
N MET A 73 6.86 6.03 -2.30
CA MET A 73 6.82 7.06 -3.33
C MET A 73 7.53 8.33 -2.88
N ASP A 74 7.89 9.13 -3.87
CA ASP A 74 8.33 10.50 -3.67
C ASP A 74 7.07 11.38 -3.68
N TYR A 75 6.48 11.58 -2.50
CA TYR A 75 5.20 12.26 -2.37
C TYR A 75 5.36 13.78 -2.40
N ASP A 76 4.41 14.42 -3.04
CA ASP A 76 4.26 15.87 -3.10
C ASP A 76 2.78 16.18 -2.86
N ASN A 77 2.50 17.26 -2.15
CA ASN A 77 1.11 17.65 -1.85
C ASN A 77 0.24 17.81 -3.09
N SER A 78 0.83 18.15 -4.23
CA SER A 78 0.09 18.24 -5.48
C SER A 78 -0.49 16.89 -5.93
N MET A 79 0.01 15.80 -5.37
CA MET A 79 -0.44 14.45 -5.71
C MET A 79 -1.61 13.98 -4.84
N TRP A 80 -1.97 14.74 -3.81
CA TRP A 80 -2.98 14.32 -2.84
C TRP A 80 -4.33 14.00 -3.49
N HIS A 81 -4.82 14.90 -4.31
CA HIS A 81 -6.10 14.69 -5.00
C HIS A 81 -6.06 13.50 -5.95
N MET A 82 -4.97 13.37 -6.67
CA MET A 82 -4.78 12.27 -7.61
C MET A 82 -4.89 10.92 -6.91
N ILE A 83 -4.21 10.79 -5.79
CA ILE A 83 -4.16 9.53 -5.04
C ILE A 83 -5.47 9.27 -4.31
N THR A 84 -6.01 10.27 -3.62
CA THR A 84 -7.22 10.08 -2.83
C THR A 84 -8.47 9.92 -3.69
N ASN A 85 -8.43 10.39 -4.93
CA ASN A 85 -9.54 10.21 -5.86
C ASN A 85 -9.46 8.90 -6.64
N THR A 86 -8.41 8.11 -6.43
CA THR A 86 -8.31 6.81 -7.05
C THR A 86 -9.40 5.89 -6.51
N ARG A 87 -10.09 5.22 -7.43
CA ARG A 87 -11.20 4.34 -7.06
C ARG A 87 -10.76 3.25 -6.10
N GLY A 88 -11.48 3.13 -5.00
CA GLY A 88 -11.19 2.14 -3.97
C GLY A 88 -10.40 2.69 -2.79
N VAL A 89 -9.77 3.85 -2.95
CA VAL A 89 -9.02 4.51 -1.88
C VAL A 89 -9.99 5.29 -1.00
N THR A 90 -9.90 5.08 0.33
CA THR A 90 -10.69 5.86 1.29
C THR A 90 -9.91 7.02 1.85
N GLY A 91 -8.59 6.96 1.85
CA GLY A 91 -7.74 8.05 2.30
C GLY A 91 -6.37 7.58 2.77
N PHE A 92 -5.57 8.53 3.17
CA PHE A 92 -4.26 8.24 3.79
C PHE A 92 -4.43 7.99 5.29
N ASP A 93 -3.55 7.17 5.82
CA ASP A 93 -3.41 7.04 7.25
C ASP A 93 -2.59 8.22 7.76
N GLY A 94 -3.15 8.96 8.72
CA GLY A 94 -2.48 10.13 9.26
C GLY A 94 -3.49 11.07 9.87
N ARG A 95 -2.99 12.14 10.49
CA ARG A 95 -3.86 13.13 11.12
C ARG A 95 -4.56 13.98 10.06
N HIS A 96 -5.87 14.13 10.21
CA HIS A 96 -6.69 14.98 9.33
C HIS A 96 -6.57 14.59 7.86
N GLY A 97 -6.35 13.30 7.58
CA GLY A 97 -6.24 12.81 6.21
C GLY A 97 -4.97 13.18 5.50
N ARG A 98 -4.00 13.76 6.19
CA ARG A 98 -2.70 14.09 5.61
C ARG A 98 -1.79 12.89 5.59
N PRO A 99 -1.04 12.69 4.50
CA PRO A 99 -0.09 11.59 4.46
C PRO A 99 1.00 11.77 5.52
N LEU A 100 1.20 10.71 6.30
CA LEU A 100 2.24 10.70 7.32
C LEU A 100 3.20 9.56 6.98
N PRO A 101 4.46 9.87 6.65
CA PRO A 101 5.40 8.81 6.28
C PRO A 101 5.72 7.91 7.47
N LEU A 102 5.95 6.64 7.18
CA LEU A 102 6.39 5.69 8.19
C LEU A 102 7.82 6.01 8.61
N THR A 103 8.11 5.78 9.89
CA THR A 103 9.48 5.89 10.38
C THR A 103 10.31 4.70 9.94
N ASP A 104 11.63 4.83 10.02
CA ASP A 104 12.53 3.72 9.68
C ASP A 104 12.25 2.49 10.54
N ASP A 105 11.95 2.70 11.83
CA ASP A 105 11.62 1.59 12.73
C ASP A 105 10.34 0.88 12.32
N GLU A 106 9.34 1.64 11.91
CA GLU A 106 8.09 1.06 11.44
C GLU A 106 8.29 0.25 10.15
N VAL A 107 9.11 0.78 9.23
CA VAL A 107 9.43 0.08 8.00
C VAL A 107 10.10 -1.26 8.29
N LYS A 108 11.02 -1.27 9.24
CA LYS A 108 11.70 -2.50 9.64
C LYS A 108 10.75 -3.51 10.28
N ARG A 109 9.90 -3.04 11.19
CA ARG A 109 8.93 -3.91 11.88
C ARG A 109 7.94 -4.53 10.92
N LEU A 110 7.57 -3.81 9.88
CA LEU A 110 6.62 -4.29 8.88
C LEU A 110 7.28 -5.07 7.75
N HIS A 111 8.60 -5.24 7.81
CA HIS A 111 9.38 -5.97 6.80
C HIS A 111 9.16 -5.45 5.38
N LEU A 112 8.99 -4.15 5.26
CA LEU A 112 8.77 -3.53 3.95
C LEU A 112 10.05 -3.43 3.14
N GLU A 113 11.19 -3.34 3.81
CA GLU A 113 12.50 -3.33 3.15
C GLU A 113 13.42 -4.33 3.82
N LYS A 114 14.29 -4.89 3.01
CA LYS A 114 15.25 -5.90 3.46
C LYS A 114 16.47 -5.29 4.12
#